data_9a166c760a73e534d7d7c61628f50b82
#
_entry.id   9a166c760a73e534d7d7c61628f50b82
#
_cell.length_a   1.000
_cell.length_b   1.000
_cell.length_c   1.000
_cell.angle_alpha   90.00
_cell.angle_beta   90.00
_cell.angle_gamma   90.00
#
_symmetry.space_group_name_H-M   'P 1'
#
loop_
_entity.id
_entity.type
_entity.pdbx_description
1 polymer ?
#
loop_
_entity_poly.entity_id
_entity_poly.type
_entity_poly.pdbx_seq_one_letter_code
_entity_poly.pdbx_strand_id
1 'polypeptide(L)'
;MDGLIREEPEALYLLSRISEERNSVPRLSILMISRNVEVLNILDESTRNMLQNNVLYLPEYTAEQLRDIIEYRCSEAFLEGVVTPEALNLIVDMAAERGDARYAIEILWRAGKFAENEGVEKVSPEHVRKAAASVYPAIKRENLAQISQHERLILLATARLLMNGNKSYITSSELYSTYKVACEEYNIFPRGYTRFWEYLQRLEDIGFIRIRVLSEGIKGRRSYITLPEIPASILNRELKALLEKRNIA
;
A
#
# COMPACT_ATOMS: atom_id res chain seq x y z
N MET A 1 11.22 -13.94 19.94
CA MET A 1 11.28 -13.35 21.30
C MET A 1 9.89 -13.04 21.84
N ASP A 2 8.99 -12.40 21.11
CA ASP A 2 7.65 -11.98 21.59
C ASP A 2 6.81 -13.11 22.19
N GLY A 3 6.85 -14.32 21.61
CA GLY A 3 6.19 -15.50 22.17
C GLY A 3 6.83 -15.96 23.49
N LEU A 4 8.15 -16.02 23.53
CA LEU A 4 8.88 -16.45 24.74
C LEU A 4 8.62 -15.52 25.94
N ILE A 5 8.58 -14.20 25.70
CA ILE A 5 8.29 -13.23 26.77
C ILE A 5 6.87 -13.38 27.32
N ARG A 6 5.90 -13.75 26.47
CA ARG A 6 4.50 -13.91 26.89
C ARG A 6 4.24 -15.23 27.61
N GLU A 7 4.88 -16.30 27.15
CA GLU A 7 4.63 -17.65 27.64
C GLU A 7 5.55 -18.02 28.81
N GLU A 8 6.83 -17.63 28.74
CA GLU A 8 7.84 -17.99 29.73
C GLU A 8 8.83 -16.84 30.01
N PRO A 9 8.42 -15.75 30.67
CA PRO A 9 9.32 -14.63 30.98
C PRO A 9 10.53 -15.02 31.83
N GLU A 10 10.40 -16.04 32.68
CA GLU A 10 11.51 -16.55 33.52
C GLU A 10 12.64 -17.18 32.69
N ALA A 11 12.33 -17.74 31.52
CA ALA A 11 13.35 -18.28 30.62
C ALA A 11 14.32 -17.21 30.14
N LEU A 12 13.82 -15.99 29.86
CA LEU A 12 14.68 -14.86 29.50
C LEU A 12 15.58 -14.40 30.64
N TYR A 13 15.07 -14.40 31.86
CA TYR A 13 15.86 -14.10 33.04
C TYR A 13 17.01 -15.11 33.18
N LEU A 14 16.73 -16.40 33.04
CA LEU A 14 17.75 -17.45 33.10
C LEU A 14 18.78 -17.31 31.97
N LEU A 15 18.33 -17.10 30.74
CA LEU A 15 19.20 -16.91 29.59
C LEU A 15 20.09 -15.67 29.72
N SER A 16 19.58 -14.58 30.28
CA SER A 16 20.35 -13.36 30.50
C SER A 16 21.48 -13.54 31.52
N ARG A 17 21.36 -14.48 32.47
CA ARG A 17 22.34 -14.72 33.53
C ARG A 17 23.35 -15.85 33.26
N ILE A 18 23.16 -16.65 32.22
CA ILE A 18 24.11 -17.73 31.85
C ILE A 18 25.54 -17.19 31.66
N SER A 19 25.68 -15.93 31.21
CA SER A 19 26.99 -15.30 31.02
C SER A 19 27.61 -14.72 32.31
N GLU A 20 26.83 -14.55 33.37
CA GLU A 20 27.30 -13.98 34.64
C GLU A 20 27.97 -15.02 35.58
N GLU A 21 27.81 -16.31 35.31
CA GLU A 21 28.46 -17.36 36.12
C GLU A 21 29.97 -17.34 35.97
N ARG A 22 30.59 -16.93 37.02
CA ARG A 22 31.99 -16.79 37.41
C ARG A 22 33.07 -17.37 36.49
N ASN A 23 34.00 -16.47 36.09
CA ASN A 23 35.37 -16.75 35.61
C ASN A 23 35.53 -17.57 34.33
N SER A 24 34.53 -17.77 33.52
CA SER A 24 34.64 -18.43 32.24
C SER A 24 34.40 -17.44 31.09
N VAL A 25 35.19 -17.58 30.03
CA VAL A 25 34.93 -16.96 28.73
C VAL A 25 33.46 -17.18 28.37
N PRO A 26 32.69 -16.16 28.01
CA PRO A 26 31.30 -16.32 27.70
C PRO A 26 31.13 -17.35 26.57
N ARG A 27 30.53 -18.49 26.90
CA ARG A 27 30.34 -19.60 25.97
C ARG A 27 29.08 -19.47 25.12
N LEU A 28 28.22 -18.49 25.45
CA LEU A 28 26.94 -18.29 24.79
C LEU A 28 26.78 -16.81 24.46
N SER A 29 26.53 -16.52 23.16
CA SER A 29 26.06 -15.23 22.67
C SER A 29 24.62 -15.36 22.20
N ILE A 30 23.74 -14.50 22.70
CA ILE A 30 22.31 -14.56 22.37
C ILE A 30 21.92 -13.34 21.56
N LEU A 31 21.41 -13.54 20.35
CA LEU A 31 20.77 -12.52 19.53
C LEU A 31 19.25 -12.70 19.62
N MET A 32 18.56 -11.71 20.14
CA MET A 32 17.11 -11.73 20.28
C MET A 32 16.47 -10.75 19.31
N ILE A 33 15.43 -11.20 18.58
CA ILE A 33 14.69 -10.38 17.63
C ILE A 33 13.25 -10.25 18.16
N SER A 34 12.77 -9.01 18.26
CA SER A 34 11.39 -8.66 18.62
C SER A 34 10.81 -7.68 17.62
N ARG A 35 9.49 -7.74 17.41
CA ARG A 35 8.76 -6.78 16.55
C ARG A 35 8.41 -5.50 17.29
N ASN A 36 8.28 -5.57 18.62
CA ASN A 36 7.87 -4.43 19.43
C ASN A 36 8.76 -4.31 20.66
N VAL A 37 9.39 -3.15 20.83
CA VAL A 37 10.22 -2.83 21.99
C VAL A 37 9.40 -2.77 23.28
N GLU A 38 8.12 -2.42 23.23
CA GLU A 38 7.22 -2.36 24.39
C GLU A 38 7.06 -3.71 25.11
N VAL A 39 7.34 -4.82 24.41
CA VAL A 39 7.36 -6.16 24.98
C VAL A 39 8.39 -6.27 26.15
N LEU A 40 9.44 -5.46 26.14
CA LEU A 40 10.40 -5.38 27.24
C LEU A 40 9.77 -4.84 28.55
N ASN A 41 8.65 -4.13 28.47
CA ASN A 41 7.96 -3.60 29.65
C ASN A 41 7.27 -4.69 30.50
N ILE A 42 7.13 -5.89 29.95
CA ILE A 42 6.58 -7.06 30.67
C ILE A 42 7.64 -7.69 31.60
N LEU A 43 8.92 -7.44 31.31
CA LEU A 43 10.04 -7.99 32.06
C LEU A 43 10.29 -7.23 33.36
N ASP A 44 10.87 -7.92 34.35
CA ASP A 44 11.37 -7.29 35.56
C ASP A 44 12.44 -6.23 35.22
N GLU A 45 12.65 -5.28 36.14
CA GLU A 45 13.52 -4.13 35.92
C GLU A 45 14.99 -4.54 35.66
N SER A 46 15.48 -5.60 36.35
CA SER A 46 16.86 -6.09 36.20
C SER A 46 17.11 -6.66 34.82
N THR A 47 16.24 -7.55 34.35
CA THR A 47 16.30 -8.18 33.02
C THR A 47 16.11 -7.15 31.90
N ARG A 48 15.19 -6.19 32.10
CA ARG A 48 14.96 -5.10 31.18
C ARG A 48 16.20 -4.23 31.01
N ASN A 49 16.80 -3.76 32.10
CA ASN A 49 17.98 -2.90 32.07
C ASN A 49 19.16 -3.59 31.37
N MET A 50 19.34 -4.88 31.59
CA MET A 50 20.39 -5.66 30.92
C MET A 50 20.18 -5.76 29.42
N LEU A 51 18.95 -5.99 28.95
CA LEU A 51 18.62 -6.08 27.53
C LEU A 51 18.61 -4.71 26.85
N GLN A 52 18.14 -3.65 27.50
CA GLN A 52 18.03 -2.31 26.93
C GLN A 52 19.39 -1.69 26.55
N ASN A 53 20.47 -2.07 27.25
CA ASN A 53 21.80 -1.54 26.94
C ASN A 53 22.38 -2.00 25.60
N ASN A 54 21.81 -3.04 24.99
CA ASN A 54 22.31 -3.66 23.76
C ASN A 54 21.20 -3.79 22.70
N VAL A 55 20.28 -2.83 22.62
CA VAL A 55 19.20 -2.85 21.64
C VAL A 55 19.66 -2.15 20.35
N LEU A 56 19.59 -2.89 19.24
CA LEU A 56 19.67 -2.34 17.89
C LEU A 56 18.25 -2.17 17.33
N TYR A 57 17.85 -0.93 17.13
CA TYR A 57 16.58 -0.62 16.50
C TYR A 57 16.72 -0.57 14.97
N LEU A 58 15.93 -1.38 14.28
CA LEU A 58 15.82 -1.36 12.82
C LEU A 58 14.48 -0.68 12.46
N PRO A 59 14.53 0.56 11.97
CA PRO A 59 13.30 1.27 11.56
C PRO A 59 12.68 0.62 10.32
N GLU A 60 11.44 1.00 10.04
CA GLU A 60 10.79 0.68 8.79
C GLU A 60 11.58 1.23 7.60
N TYR A 61 11.51 0.55 6.47
CA TYR A 61 12.18 0.98 5.25
C TYR A 61 11.61 2.30 4.73
N THR A 62 12.50 3.21 4.33
CA THR A 62 12.10 4.43 3.60
C THR A 62 11.71 4.09 2.16
N ALA A 63 11.00 5.02 1.49
CA ALA A 63 10.63 4.85 0.08
C ALA A 63 11.87 4.70 -0.83
N GLU A 64 12.98 5.37 -0.51
CA GLU A 64 14.25 5.27 -1.24
C GLU A 64 14.86 3.86 -1.10
N GLN A 65 14.95 3.37 0.13
CA GLN A 65 15.45 2.01 0.40
C GLN A 65 14.58 0.94 -0.26
N LEU A 66 13.25 1.11 -0.23
CA LEU A 66 12.33 0.20 -0.91
C LEU A 66 12.52 0.23 -2.43
N ARG A 67 12.78 1.40 -3.00
CA ARG A 67 13.11 1.54 -4.43
C ARG A 67 14.36 0.74 -4.78
N ASP A 68 15.45 0.93 -4.05
CA ASP A 68 16.71 0.22 -4.29
C ASP A 68 16.50 -1.31 -4.21
N ILE A 69 15.76 -1.77 -3.19
CA ILE A 69 15.42 -3.19 -3.03
C ILE A 69 14.64 -3.71 -4.24
N ILE A 70 13.62 -2.99 -4.69
CA ILE A 70 12.76 -3.44 -5.79
C ILE A 70 13.48 -3.39 -7.13
N GLU A 71 14.27 -2.35 -7.39
CA GLU A 71 15.10 -2.24 -8.60
C GLU A 71 16.11 -3.40 -8.67
N TYR A 72 16.79 -3.70 -7.56
CA TYR A 72 17.67 -4.86 -7.48
C TYR A 72 16.92 -6.17 -7.74
N ARG A 73 15.74 -6.38 -7.15
CA ARG A 73 14.94 -7.58 -7.39
C ARG A 73 14.41 -7.66 -8.83
N CYS A 74 14.09 -6.53 -9.44
CA CYS A 74 13.73 -6.48 -10.86
C CYS A 74 14.88 -6.94 -11.75
N SER A 75 16.10 -6.47 -11.51
CA SER A 75 17.28 -6.85 -12.31
C SER A 75 17.62 -8.34 -12.21
N GLU A 76 17.29 -8.99 -11.08
CA GLU A 76 17.55 -10.42 -10.87
C GLU A 76 16.43 -11.33 -11.46
N ALA A 77 15.19 -10.85 -11.46
CA ALA A 77 14.03 -11.71 -11.73
C ALA A 77 13.30 -11.42 -13.05
N PHE A 78 13.54 -10.27 -13.68
CA PHE A 78 12.88 -9.86 -14.90
C PHE A 78 13.88 -9.48 -15.98
N LEU A 79 13.48 -9.66 -17.24
CA LEU A 79 14.23 -9.10 -18.37
C LEU A 79 14.16 -7.57 -18.34
N GLU A 80 15.19 -6.91 -18.86
CA GLU A 80 15.28 -5.45 -18.88
C GLU A 80 14.06 -4.82 -19.59
N GLY A 81 13.46 -3.81 -18.95
CA GLY A 81 12.31 -3.06 -19.47
C GLY A 81 10.97 -3.78 -19.40
N VAL A 82 10.90 -4.99 -18.81
CA VAL A 82 9.63 -5.73 -18.60
C VAL A 82 8.78 -5.03 -17.54
N VAL A 83 9.36 -4.60 -16.43
CA VAL A 83 8.63 -3.82 -15.43
C VAL A 83 8.67 -2.35 -15.81
N THR A 84 7.49 -1.76 -16.06
CA THR A 84 7.44 -0.36 -16.45
C THR A 84 7.80 0.56 -15.27
N PRO A 85 8.43 1.74 -15.52
CA PRO A 85 8.76 2.70 -14.47
C PRO A 85 7.55 3.09 -13.61
N GLU A 86 6.36 3.21 -14.23
CA GLU A 86 5.11 3.53 -13.56
C GLU A 86 4.68 2.39 -12.63
N ALA A 87 4.84 1.14 -13.05
CA ALA A 87 4.55 -0.03 -12.22
C ALA A 87 5.50 -0.09 -11.01
N LEU A 88 6.79 0.11 -11.23
CA LEU A 88 7.79 0.13 -10.18
C LEU A 88 7.49 1.25 -9.15
N ASN A 89 7.24 2.47 -9.61
CA ASN A 89 6.87 3.59 -8.75
C ASN A 89 5.64 3.26 -7.89
N LEU A 90 4.61 2.65 -8.49
CA LEU A 90 3.40 2.29 -7.76
C LEU A 90 3.66 1.24 -6.68
N ILE A 91 4.51 0.23 -6.94
CA ILE A 91 4.93 -0.77 -5.94
C ILE A 91 5.63 -0.09 -4.77
N VAL A 92 6.61 0.77 -5.06
CA VAL A 92 7.37 1.51 -4.03
C VAL A 92 6.44 2.35 -3.17
N ASP A 93 5.52 3.07 -3.79
CA ASP A 93 4.58 3.93 -3.09
C ASP A 93 3.63 3.16 -2.16
N MET A 94 3.09 2.02 -2.62
CA MET A 94 2.24 1.16 -1.80
C MET A 94 3.01 0.54 -0.63
N ALA A 95 4.25 0.13 -0.86
CA ALA A 95 5.07 -0.50 0.16
C ALA A 95 5.62 0.52 1.18
N ALA A 96 5.91 1.75 0.77
CA ALA A 96 6.41 2.81 1.65
C ALA A 96 5.40 3.21 2.74
N GLU A 97 4.10 3.08 2.48
CA GLU A 97 3.06 3.31 3.48
C GLU A 97 3.10 2.30 4.65
N ARG A 98 3.70 1.14 4.41
CA ARG A 98 3.81 0.03 5.37
C ARG A 98 5.25 -0.18 5.85
N GLY A 99 6.23 0.47 5.22
CA GLY A 99 7.65 0.24 5.45
C GLY A 99 8.08 -1.22 5.22
N ASP A 100 7.32 -1.98 4.40
CA ASP A 100 7.43 -3.44 4.29
C ASP A 100 7.98 -3.88 2.91
N ALA A 101 9.25 -4.27 2.89
CA ALA A 101 9.92 -4.80 1.71
C ALA A 101 9.36 -6.16 1.24
N ARG A 102 8.82 -7.00 2.15
CA ARG A 102 8.22 -8.30 1.77
C ARG A 102 6.95 -8.07 0.98
N TYR A 103 6.14 -7.11 1.42
CA TYR A 103 4.94 -6.70 0.69
C TYR A 103 5.28 -6.19 -0.71
N ALA A 104 6.32 -5.37 -0.83
CA ALA A 104 6.79 -4.87 -2.12
C ALA A 104 7.20 -6.00 -3.08
N ILE A 105 8.01 -6.96 -2.60
CA ILE A 105 8.47 -8.11 -3.37
C ILE A 105 7.30 -9.03 -3.76
N GLU A 106 6.36 -9.26 -2.85
CA GLU A 106 5.18 -10.09 -3.12
C GLU A 106 4.30 -9.48 -4.23
N ILE A 107 4.07 -8.14 -4.18
CA ILE A 107 3.35 -7.45 -5.24
C ILE A 107 4.08 -7.55 -6.57
N LEU A 108 5.40 -7.32 -6.59
CA LEU A 108 6.20 -7.42 -7.80
C LEU A 108 6.09 -8.80 -8.44
N TRP A 109 6.26 -9.85 -7.65
CA TRP A 109 6.15 -11.23 -8.11
C TRP A 109 4.77 -11.55 -8.68
N ARG A 110 3.69 -11.21 -7.96
CA ARG A 110 2.31 -11.44 -8.41
C ARG A 110 1.97 -10.62 -9.65
N ALA A 111 2.43 -9.38 -9.73
CA ALA A 111 2.22 -8.53 -10.91
C ALA A 111 2.86 -9.14 -12.16
N GLY A 112 4.07 -9.70 -12.02
CA GLY A 112 4.73 -10.48 -13.08
C GLY A 112 3.90 -11.68 -13.50
N LYS A 113 3.37 -12.47 -12.54
CA LYS A 113 2.50 -13.62 -12.83
C LYS A 113 1.19 -13.22 -13.50
N PHE A 114 0.59 -12.06 -13.16
CA PHE A 114 -0.59 -11.57 -13.86
C PHE A 114 -0.27 -11.20 -15.32
N ALA A 115 0.85 -10.52 -15.57
CA ALA A 115 1.28 -10.18 -16.94
C ALA A 115 1.55 -11.43 -17.77
N GLU A 116 2.25 -12.43 -17.21
CA GLU A 116 2.51 -13.73 -17.85
C GLU A 116 1.21 -14.46 -18.21
N ASN A 117 0.25 -14.54 -17.28
CA ASN A 117 -1.05 -15.19 -17.51
C ASN A 117 -1.91 -14.45 -18.56
N GLU A 118 -1.74 -13.15 -18.72
CA GLU A 118 -2.42 -12.35 -19.73
C GLU A 118 -1.71 -12.36 -21.09
N GLY A 119 -0.54 -12.99 -21.17
CA GLY A 119 0.26 -13.09 -22.39
C GLY A 119 0.83 -11.76 -22.85
N VAL A 120 1.06 -10.82 -21.92
CA VAL A 120 1.64 -9.50 -22.22
C VAL A 120 3.09 -9.41 -21.77
N GLU A 121 3.91 -8.73 -22.57
CA GLU A 121 5.36 -8.62 -22.35
C GLU A 121 5.74 -7.67 -21.20
N LYS A 122 4.85 -6.78 -20.79
CA LYS A 122 5.16 -5.73 -19.82
C LYS A 122 4.26 -5.78 -18.59
N VAL A 123 4.90 -5.63 -17.44
CA VAL A 123 4.22 -5.44 -16.16
C VAL A 123 3.80 -3.98 -16.04
N SER A 124 2.49 -3.74 -16.03
CA SER A 124 1.87 -2.41 -15.97
C SER A 124 1.34 -2.09 -14.57
N PRO A 125 0.99 -0.82 -14.27
CA PRO A 125 0.33 -0.45 -13.01
C PRO A 125 -0.96 -1.23 -12.72
N GLU A 126 -1.69 -1.67 -13.75
CA GLU A 126 -2.90 -2.48 -13.56
C GLU A 126 -2.57 -3.87 -13.00
N HIS A 127 -1.48 -4.49 -13.45
CA HIS A 127 -1.00 -5.76 -12.88
C HIS A 127 -0.61 -5.60 -11.42
N VAL A 128 0.02 -4.46 -11.07
CA VAL A 128 0.36 -4.11 -9.67
C VAL A 128 -0.90 -3.99 -8.81
N ARG A 129 -1.96 -3.32 -9.30
CA ARG A 129 -3.23 -3.21 -8.57
C ARG A 129 -3.91 -4.56 -8.39
N LYS A 130 -3.90 -5.42 -9.43
CA LYS A 130 -4.40 -6.81 -9.34
C LYS A 130 -3.63 -7.61 -8.29
N ALA A 131 -2.31 -7.45 -8.26
CA ALA A 131 -1.44 -8.11 -7.29
C ALA A 131 -1.78 -7.65 -5.86
N ALA A 132 -1.86 -6.34 -5.62
CA ALA A 132 -2.21 -5.77 -4.32
C ALA A 132 -3.58 -6.25 -3.84
N ALA A 133 -4.58 -6.24 -4.70
CA ALA A 133 -5.93 -6.75 -4.39
C ALA A 133 -5.95 -8.25 -4.07
N SER A 134 -4.99 -9.04 -4.57
CA SER A 134 -4.88 -10.46 -4.28
C SER A 134 -4.17 -10.76 -2.96
N VAL A 135 -3.28 -9.86 -2.52
CA VAL A 135 -2.59 -9.98 -1.23
C VAL A 135 -3.49 -9.55 -0.08
N TYR A 136 -4.16 -8.42 -0.26
CA TYR A 136 -5.12 -7.89 0.71
C TYR A 136 -6.41 -7.46 0.00
N PRO A 137 -7.47 -8.27 0.03
CA PRO A 137 -8.77 -7.90 -0.54
C PRO A 137 -9.36 -6.71 0.23
N ALA A 138 -9.04 -5.49 -0.21
CA ALA A 138 -9.37 -4.27 0.54
C ALA A 138 -10.85 -3.89 0.46
N ILE A 139 -11.59 -4.29 -0.59
CA ILE A 139 -12.92 -3.76 -0.81
C ILE A 139 -13.94 -4.85 -1.09
N LYS A 140 -14.89 -4.95 -0.14
CA LYS A 140 -16.12 -5.70 -0.36
C LYS A 140 -17.09 -4.85 -1.20
N ARG A 141 -17.88 -5.48 -2.08
CA ARG A 141 -18.99 -4.86 -2.83
C ARG A 141 -19.92 -4.02 -1.95
N GLU A 142 -20.09 -4.42 -0.72
CA GLU A 142 -20.90 -3.75 0.30
C GLU A 142 -20.46 -2.30 0.52
N ASN A 143 -19.15 -2.03 0.52
CA ASN A 143 -18.63 -0.68 0.70
C ASN A 143 -18.96 0.24 -0.49
N LEU A 144 -18.95 -0.29 -1.72
CA LEU A 144 -19.36 0.46 -2.93
C LEU A 144 -20.85 0.82 -2.93
N ALA A 145 -21.69 0.02 -2.28
CA ALA A 145 -23.12 0.29 -2.16
C ALA A 145 -23.42 1.40 -1.14
N GLN A 146 -22.55 1.65 -0.17
CA GLN A 146 -22.75 2.63 0.90
C GLN A 146 -22.33 4.06 0.52
N ILE A 147 -21.49 4.25 -0.51
CA ILE A 147 -21.07 5.58 -0.97
C ILE A 147 -22.14 6.26 -1.82
N SER A 148 -22.12 7.59 -1.83
CA SER A 148 -23.08 8.40 -2.58
C SER A 148 -22.93 8.26 -4.11
N GLN A 149 -23.94 8.67 -4.84
CA GLN A 149 -23.94 8.61 -6.30
C GLN A 149 -22.81 9.42 -6.93
N HIS A 150 -22.52 10.61 -6.41
CA HIS A 150 -21.40 11.42 -6.89
C HIS A 150 -20.04 10.76 -6.62
N GLU A 151 -19.86 10.14 -5.45
CA GLU A 151 -18.64 9.39 -5.12
C GLU A 151 -18.46 8.19 -6.06
N ARG A 152 -19.52 7.47 -6.42
CA ARG A 152 -19.47 6.40 -7.43
C ARG A 152 -19.04 6.91 -8.81
N LEU A 153 -19.56 8.07 -9.23
CA LEU A 153 -19.18 8.68 -10.51
C LEU A 153 -17.73 9.17 -10.52
N ILE A 154 -17.24 9.68 -9.39
CA ILE A 154 -15.83 10.05 -9.23
C ILE A 154 -14.95 8.80 -9.32
N LEU A 155 -15.29 7.71 -8.64
CA LEU A 155 -14.55 6.45 -8.73
C LEU A 155 -14.62 5.85 -10.14
N LEU A 156 -15.76 5.95 -10.84
CA LEU A 156 -15.91 5.51 -12.23
C LEU A 156 -14.97 6.31 -13.16
N ALA A 157 -14.93 7.63 -12.98
CA ALA A 157 -14.02 8.49 -13.73
C ALA A 157 -12.55 8.17 -13.45
N THR A 158 -12.21 7.92 -12.16
CA THR A 158 -10.87 7.51 -11.74
C THR A 158 -10.46 6.19 -12.43
N ALA A 159 -11.33 5.18 -12.37
CA ALA A 159 -11.08 3.89 -13.00
C ALA A 159 -10.85 4.01 -14.51
N ARG A 160 -11.68 4.77 -15.20
CA ARG A 160 -11.57 4.99 -16.66
C ARG A 160 -10.25 5.65 -17.05
N LEU A 161 -9.85 6.69 -16.33
CA LEU A 161 -8.59 7.40 -16.60
C LEU A 161 -7.36 6.51 -16.37
N LEU A 162 -7.37 5.72 -15.31
CA LEU A 162 -6.26 4.82 -15.01
C LEU A 162 -6.18 3.62 -15.96
N MET A 163 -7.31 3.11 -16.45
CA MET A 163 -7.34 2.05 -17.46
C MET A 163 -6.81 2.51 -18.81
N ASN A 164 -7.31 3.65 -19.30
CA ASN A 164 -7.02 4.13 -20.66
C ASN A 164 -5.60 4.67 -20.83
N GLY A 165 -4.98 5.17 -19.75
CA GLY A 165 -3.68 5.83 -19.81
C GLY A 165 -2.50 4.97 -19.38
N ASN A 166 -2.71 3.74 -18.94
CA ASN A 166 -1.68 2.92 -18.30
C ASN A 166 -0.87 3.70 -17.21
N LYS A 167 -1.56 4.68 -16.59
CA LYS A 167 -0.98 5.63 -15.63
C LYS A 167 -1.09 5.08 -14.20
N SER A 168 -0.09 5.37 -13.39
CA SER A 168 -0.15 5.13 -11.93
C SER A 168 -1.02 6.17 -11.24
N TYR A 169 -0.99 7.41 -11.71
CA TYR A 169 -1.63 8.59 -11.12
C TYR A 169 -2.34 9.43 -12.15
N ILE A 170 -3.38 10.13 -11.70
CA ILE A 170 -4.10 11.14 -12.47
C ILE A 170 -4.15 12.45 -11.67
N THR A 171 -4.22 13.59 -12.33
CA THR A 171 -4.37 14.87 -11.66
C THR A 171 -5.82 15.14 -11.26
N SER A 172 -6.03 15.94 -10.21
CA SER A 172 -7.37 16.35 -9.78
C SER A 172 -8.15 17.10 -10.87
N SER A 173 -7.46 17.84 -11.75
CA SER A 173 -8.05 18.55 -12.87
C SER A 173 -8.56 17.60 -13.96
N GLU A 174 -7.73 16.60 -14.34
CA GLU A 174 -8.15 15.55 -15.31
C GLU A 174 -9.35 14.79 -14.75
N LEU A 175 -9.30 14.42 -13.47
CA LEU A 175 -10.39 13.70 -12.82
C LEU A 175 -11.68 14.51 -12.76
N TYR A 176 -11.60 15.82 -12.43
CA TYR A 176 -12.78 16.67 -12.40
C TYR A 176 -13.45 16.82 -13.77
N SER A 177 -12.65 16.94 -14.83
CA SER A 177 -13.16 16.99 -16.21
C SER A 177 -13.87 15.68 -16.60
N THR A 178 -13.28 14.53 -16.30
CA THR A 178 -13.86 13.21 -16.59
C THR A 178 -15.08 12.91 -15.72
N TYR A 179 -15.09 13.37 -14.46
CA TYR A 179 -16.26 13.28 -13.58
C TYR A 179 -17.46 14.04 -14.16
N LYS A 180 -17.26 15.25 -14.74
CA LYS A 180 -18.36 15.98 -15.40
C LYS A 180 -18.94 15.20 -16.57
N VAL A 181 -18.09 14.60 -17.40
CA VAL A 181 -18.54 13.73 -18.50
C VAL A 181 -19.32 12.52 -17.96
N ALA A 182 -18.82 11.88 -16.91
CA ALA A 182 -19.55 10.78 -16.27
C ALA A 182 -20.91 11.23 -15.70
N CYS A 183 -21.00 12.43 -15.12
CA CYS A 183 -22.27 12.99 -14.67
C CYS A 183 -23.27 13.18 -15.84
N GLU A 184 -22.82 13.69 -16.97
CA GLU A 184 -23.65 13.86 -18.18
C GLU A 184 -24.17 12.51 -18.71
N GLU A 185 -23.31 11.49 -18.77
CA GLU A 185 -23.70 10.13 -19.20
C GLU A 185 -24.83 9.53 -18.35
N TYR A 186 -24.84 9.82 -17.05
CA TYR A 186 -25.85 9.31 -16.11
C TYR A 186 -26.97 10.29 -15.79
N ASN A 187 -27.10 11.40 -16.57
CA ASN A 187 -28.11 12.45 -16.36
C ASN A 187 -28.11 13.06 -14.97
N ILE A 188 -26.92 13.30 -14.39
CA ILE A 188 -26.72 13.89 -13.08
C ILE A 188 -26.03 15.24 -13.21
N PHE A 189 -26.51 16.25 -12.47
CA PHE A 189 -25.84 17.55 -12.46
C PHE A 189 -24.50 17.47 -11.72
N PRO A 190 -23.37 17.84 -12.36
CA PRO A 190 -22.07 17.82 -11.71
C PRO A 190 -22.00 18.83 -10.56
N ARG A 191 -21.35 18.46 -9.48
CA ARG A 191 -21.10 19.37 -8.36
C ARG A 191 -19.90 20.28 -8.65
N GLY A 192 -19.88 21.46 -8.04
CA GLY A 192 -18.75 22.38 -8.13
C GLY A 192 -17.46 21.79 -7.52
N TYR A 193 -16.31 22.37 -7.89
CA TYR A 193 -14.98 21.83 -7.55
C TYR A 193 -14.76 21.68 -6.03
N THR A 194 -15.28 22.61 -5.21
CA THR A 194 -15.17 22.51 -3.74
C THR A 194 -15.86 21.25 -3.23
N ARG A 195 -17.09 20.98 -3.68
CA ARG A 195 -17.84 19.78 -3.27
C ARG A 195 -17.23 18.50 -3.82
N PHE A 196 -16.72 18.56 -5.05
CA PHE A 196 -15.94 17.46 -5.62
C PHE A 196 -14.71 17.12 -4.77
N TRP A 197 -14.01 18.13 -4.24
CA TRP A 197 -12.85 17.94 -3.38
C TRP A 197 -13.24 17.29 -2.03
N GLU A 198 -14.36 17.68 -1.44
CA GLU A 198 -14.89 17.03 -0.22
C GLU A 198 -15.18 15.54 -0.46
N TYR A 199 -15.73 15.19 -1.62
CA TYR A 199 -15.93 13.78 -1.99
C TYR A 199 -14.61 13.03 -2.16
N LEU A 200 -13.59 13.65 -2.72
CA LEU A 200 -12.27 13.02 -2.82
C LEU A 200 -11.68 12.72 -1.45
N GLN A 201 -11.72 13.68 -0.53
CA GLN A 201 -11.23 13.47 0.84
C GLN A 201 -11.97 12.30 1.52
N ARG A 202 -13.29 12.27 1.40
CA ARG A 202 -14.07 11.17 1.97
C ARG A 202 -13.76 9.81 1.34
N LEU A 203 -13.51 9.76 0.03
CA LEU A 203 -13.10 8.53 -0.65
C LEU A 203 -11.69 8.08 -0.21
N GLU A 204 -10.81 9.01 0.12
CA GLU A 204 -9.51 8.72 0.70
C GLU A 204 -9.63 8.18 2.13
N ASP A 205 -10.45 8.82 2.98
CA ASP A 205 -10.69 8.37 4.36
C ASP A 205 -11.25 6.94 4.43
N ILE A 206 -12.10 6.57 3.45
CA ILE A 206 -12.65 5.21 3.33
C ILE A 206 -11.62 4.23 2.69
N GLY A 207 -10.54 4.76 2.09
CA GLY A 207 -9.47 3.95 1.48
C GLY A 207 -9.70 3.54 0.03
N PHE A 208 -10.67 4.14 -0.69
CA PHE A 208 -10.89 3.86 -2.12
C PHE A 208 -9.84 4.46 -3.02
N ILE A 209 -9.37 5.64 -2.68
CA ILE A 209 -8.35 6.38 -3.43
C ILE A 209 -7.23 6.82 -2.49
N ARG A 210 -6.12 7.24 -3.07
CA ARG A 210 -5.03 7.91 -2.37
C ARG A 210 -4.73 9.23 -3.06
N ILE A 211 -4.56 10.29 -2.27
CA ILE A 211 -4.23 11.63 -2.75
C ILE A 211 -2.83 12.00 -2.32
N ARG A 212 -1.98 12.39 -3.28
CA ARG A 212 -0.65 12.92 -3.01
C ARG A 212 -0.56 14.35 -3.53
N VAL A 213 -0.10 15.25 -2.68
CA VAL A 213 0.12 16.63 -3.05
C VAL A 213 1.61 16.83 -3.26
N LEU A 214 2.01 17.06 -4.51
CA LEU A 214 3.39 17.37 -4.86
C LEU A 214 3.52 18.87 -5.19
N SER A 215 4.58 19.48 -4.66
CA SER A 215 4.94 20.86 -4.99
C SER A 215 5.90 20.85 -6.18
N GLU A 216 5.43 21.28 -7.35
CA GLU A 216 6.24 21.38 -8.57
C GLU A 216 6.96 22.75 -8.67
N GLY A 217 7.61 23.19 -7.61
CA GLY A 217 8.36 24.46 -7.59
C GLY A 217 7.47 25.67 -7.93
N ILE A 218 7.88 26.46 -8.96
CA ILE A 218 7.21 27.71 -9.36
C ILE A 218 5.79 27.47 -9.94
N LYS A 219 5.42 26.27 -10.36
CA LYS A 219 4.13 25.92 -10.98
C LYS A 219 3.00 25.61 -9.97
N GLY A 220 3.26 25.70 -8.67
CA GLY A 220 2.25 25.49 -7.62
C GLY A 220 2.08 24.05 -7.18
N ARG A 221 1.06 23.81 -6.34
CA ARG A 221 0.71 22.49 -5.80
C ARG A 221 -0.21 21.73 -6.75
N ARG A 222 0.15 20.50 -7.08
CA ARG A 222 -0.72 19.57 -7.82
C ARG A 222 -1.08 18.36 -6.97
N SER A 223 -2.34 17.97 -7.06
CA SER A 223 -2.86 16.78 -6.39
C SER A 223 -2.94 15.64 -7.38
N TYR A 224 -2.31 14.53 -7.04
CA TYR A 224 -2.28 13.28 -7.81
C TYR A 224 -3.12 12.24 -7.09
N ILE A 225 -4.00 11.58 -7.82
CA ILE A 225 -4.93 10.59 -7.32
C ILE A 225 -4.61 9.22 -7.93
N THR A 226 -4.65 8.18 -7.12
CA THR A 226 -4.51 6.79 -7.56
C THR A 226 -5.49 5.87 -6.85
N LEU A 227 -5.66 4.66 -7.40
CA LEU A 227 -6.31 3.53 -6.75
C LEU A 227 -5.22 2.68 -6.09
N PRO A 228 -5.16 2.56 -4.76
CA PRO A 228 -4.07 1.85 -4.09
C PRO A 228 -4.14 0.33 -4.31
N GLU A 229 -5.27 -0.29 -4.04
CA GLU A 229 -5.40 -1.75 -3.95
C GLU A 229 -6.56 -2.31 -4.79
N ILE A 230 -7.12 -1.50 -5.70
CA ILE A 230 -8.27 -1.90 -6.51
C ILE A 230 -7.88 -1.87 -7.98
N PRO A 231 -7.99 -3.00 -8.70
CA PRO A 231 -7.86 -2.99 -10.14
C PRO A 231 -8.90 -2.07 -10.77
N ALA A 232 -8.43 -1.14 -11.59
CA ALA A 232 -9.30 -0.15 -12.24
C ALA A 232 -10.35 -0.83 -13.13
N SER A 233 -9.98 -1.94 -13.78
CA SER A 233 -10.88 -2.77 -14.60
C SER A 233 -12.03 -3.38 -13.79
N ILE A 234 -11.74 -3.91 -12.60
CA ILE A 234 -12.75 -4.49 -11.71
C ILE A 234 -13.67 -3.38 -11.17
N LEU A 235 -13.08 -2.29 -10.68
CA LEU A 235 -13.83 -1.16 -10.15
C LEU A 235 -14.79 -0.57 -11.19
N ASN A 236 -14.31 -0.37 -12.42
CA ASN A 236 -15.15 0.13 -13.53
C ASN A 236 -16.35 -0.78 -13.79
N ARG A 237 -16.15 -2.10 -13.84
CA ARG A 237 -17.23 -3.07 -14.05
C ARG A 237 -18.26 -3.05 -12.93
N GLU A 238 -17.81 -3.07 -11.68
CA GLU A 238 -18.71 -3.09 -10.51
C GLU A 238 -19.53 -1.80 -10.39
N LEU A 239 -18.89 -0.64 -10.63
CA LEU A 239 -19.58 0.65 -10.58
C LEU A 239 -20.61 0.81 -11.71
N LYS A 240 -20.30 0.37 -12.92
CA LYS A 240 -21.29 0.36 -14.02
C LYS A 240 -22.52 -0.45 -13.65
N ALA A 241 -22.33 -1.67 -13.14
CA ALA A 241 -23.42 -2.54 -12.71
C ALA A 241 -24.28 -1.93 -11.58
N LEU A 242 -23.68 -1.15 -10.67
CA LEU A 242 -24.40 -0.46 -9.60
C LEU A 242 -25.16 0.78 -10.07
N LEU A 243 -24.61 1.52 -11.04
CA LEU A 243 -25.22 2.73 -11.58
C LEU A 243 -26.38 2.40 -12.55
N GLU A 244 -26.24 1.32 -13.34
CA GLU A 244 -27.29 0.85 -14.26
C GLU A 244 -28.51 0.29 -13.54
N LYS A 245 -28.34 -0.46 -12.47
CA LYS A 245 -29.45 -1.01 -11.67
C LYS A 245 -30.37 0.06 -11.09
N ARG A 246 -29.90 1.28 -10.92
CA ARG A 246 -30.67 2.38 -10.33
C ARG A 246 -31.45 3.21 -11.36
N ASN A 247 -31.11 3.10 -12.65
CA ASN A 247 -31.85 3.75 -13.72
C ASN A 247 -33.12 2.95 -14.13
N ILE A 248 -33.31 1.76 -13.58
CA ILE A 248 -34.46 0.87 -13.91
C ILE A 248 -35.50 0.86 -12.77
N ALA A 249 -35.21 1.47 -11.63
CA ALA A 249 -36.12 1.62 -10.49
C ALA A 249 -36.58 3.07 -10.31
#